data_6c7f787fcdc9a9feb7ea05f80b02e5cb
#
_entry.id   6c7f787fcdc9a9feb7ea05f80b02e5cb
#
_cell.length_a   1.000
_cell.length_b   1.000
_cell.length_c   1.000
_cell.angle_alpha   90.00
_cell.angle_beta   90.00
_cell.angle_gamma   90.00
#
_symmetry.space_group_name_H-M   'P 1'
#
loop_
_entity.id
_entity.type
_entity.pdbx_description
1 polymer ?
#
loop_
_entity_poly.entity_id
_entity_poly.type
_entity_poly.pdbx_seq_one_letter_code
_entity_poly.pdbx_strand_id
1 'polypeptide(L)'
;MSGHSKWATTKHKKAVIDAKRGKMFAKLIKNVEVAARTGGGDPAGNPTLYDAIQKAKKNSVPNDNIDRAVKRGSGLEAGGADWQTIMYEGYGPNGVAMLIECLTDNRNRAATEVRTALTRNGGSLADAGSVSYMFSRKGVVIVPKGGTTEDDVMMAVLDAGAEEVNDLGEAYEVVSEPGDLIAVRTALQDAGIEYESAESSLIPSVNVPLDEEGARKIFKLIDVLEDCDDVQNVYANFDVSDETLAQIGA
;
A
#
# COMPACT_ATOMS: atom_id res chain seq x y z
N MET A 1 -7.68 -0.36 14.47
CA MET A 1 -6.81 -1.25 13.65
C MET A 1 -7.49 -1.56 12.33
N SER A 2 -6.83 -1.39 11.22
CA SER A 2 -7.41 -1.75 9.92
C SER A 2 -7.15 -3.23 9.64
N GLY A 3 -8.20 -4.03 9.43
CA GLY A 3 -8.08 -5.45 9.06
C GLY A 3 -7.33 -5.64 7.74
N HIS A 4 -7.33 -4.62 6.88
CA HIS A 4 -6.55 -4.58 5.65
C HIS A 4 -5.03 -4.55 5.91
N SER A 5 -4.54 -3.71 6.82
CA SER A 5 -3.11 -3.66 7.18
C SER A 5 -2.65 -4.99 7.76
N LYS A 6 -3.46 -5.59 8.63
CA LYS A 6 -3.18 -6.89 9.25
C LYS A 6 -3.11 -8.02 8.23
N TRP A 7 -4.06 -8.07 7.29
CA TRP A 7 -4.05 -9.06 6.21
C TRP A 7 -2.86 -8.84 5.26
N ALA A 8 -2.52 -7.61 4.92
CA ALA A 8 -1.39 -7.30 4.05
C ALA A 8 -0.06 -7.80 4.63
N THR A 9 0.19 -7.59 5.93
CA THR A 9 1.41 -8.07 6.58
C THR A 9 1.48 -9.62 6.63
N THR A 10 0.36 -10.28 6.84
CA THR A 10 0.27 -11.75 6.85
C THR A 10 0.47 -12.35 5.45
N LYS A 11 -0.09 -11.72 4.42
CA LYS A 11 0.02 -12.16 3.02
C LYS A 11 1.46 -12.18 2.50
N HIS A 12 2.29 -11.21 2.89
CA HIS A 12 3.68 -11.13 2.43
C HIS A 12 4.55 -12.34 2.82
N LYS A 13 4.10 -13.16 3.77
CA LYS A 13 4.82 -14.39 4.19
C LYS A 13 4.54 -15.61 3.32
N LYS A 14 3.45 -15.63 2.54
CA LYS A 14 3.18 -16.74 1.60
C LYS A 14 3.88 -16.52 0.27
N ALA A 15 4.81 -17.41 -0.05
CA ALA A 15 5.67 -17.47 -1.22
C ALA A 15 5.11 -16.79 -2.48
N VAL A 16 5.74 -15.71 -2.89
CA VAL A 16 5.48 -15.04 -4.17
C VAL A 16 5.96 -15.97 -5.28
N ILE A 17 5.03 -16.53 -6.05
CA ILE A 17 5.32 -17.25 -7.27
C ILE A 17 6.00 -16.26 -8.25
N ASP A 18 7.02 -16.70 -8.99
CA ASP A 18 7.86 -15.85 -9.86
C ASP A 18 7.09 -14.92 -10.82
N ALA A 19 5.90 -15.32 -11.29
CA ALA A 19 5.04 -14.49 -12.14
C ALA A 19 4.47 -13.26 -11.39
N LYS A 20 4.12 -13.40 -10.12
CA LYS A 20 3.66 -12.29 -9.28
C LYS A 20 4.79 -11.33 -8.94
N ARG A 21 6.02 -11.84 -8.84
CA ARG A 21 7.22 -11.04 -8.59
C ARG A 21 7.51 -10.06 -9.72
N GLY A 22 7.37 -10.50 -10.98
CA GLY A 22 7.55 -9.62 -12.15
C GLY A 22 6.55 -8.46 -12.17
N LYS A 23 5.28 -8.73 -11.88
CA LYS A 23 4.24 -7.68 -11.78
C LYS A 23 4.50 -6.71 -10.63
N MET A 24 4.90 -7.21 -9.47
CA MET A 24 5.27 -6.38 -8.32
C MET A 24 6.44 -5.46 -8.67
N PHE A 25 7.48 -5.97 -9.31
CA PHE A 25 8.63 -5.18 -9.76
C PHE A 25 8.20 -4.07 -10.72
N ALA A 26 7.33 -4.37 -11.70
CA ALA A 26 6.82 -3.37 -12.63
C ALA A 26 6.07 -2.24 -11.91
N LYS A 27 5.26 -2.54 -10.90
CA LYS A 27 4.55 -1.56 -10.09
C LYS A 27 5.51 -0.68 -9.27
N LEU A 28 6.49 -1.29 -8.62
CA LEU A 28 7.51 -0.55 -7.85
C LEU A 28 8.34 0.37 -8.75
N ILE A 29 8.70 -0.08 -9.94
CA ILE A 29 9.40 0.72 -10.95
C ILE A 29 8.55 1.91 -11.43
N LYS A 30 7.25 1.71 -11.69
CA LYS A 30 6.32 2.80 -12.02
C LYS A 30 6.30 3.87 -10.93
N ASN A 31 6.22 3.45 -9.65
CA ASN A 31 6.21 4.38 -8.52
C ASN A 31 7.50 5.22 -8.44
N VAL A 32 8.66 4.59 -8.64
CA VAL A 32 9.95 5.30 -8.70
C VAL A 32 9.97 6.32 -9.84
N GLU A 33 9.54 5.93 -11.03
CA GLU A 33 9.50 6.82 -12.20
C GLU A 33 8.59 8.03 -11.98
N VAL A 34 7.38 7.81 -11.43
CA VAL A 34 6.43 8.90 -11.15
C VAL A 34 6.94 9.81 -10.04
N ALA A 35 7.52 9.26 -8.97
CA ALA A 35 8.10 10.05 -7.89
C ALA A 35 9.24 10.94 -8.39
N ALA A 36 10.12 10.42 -9.27
CA ALA A 36 11.18 11.19 -9.90
C ALA A 36 10.65 12.30 -10.83
N ARG A 37 9.54 12.03 -11.53
CA ARG A 37 8.90 13.02 -12.43
C ARG A 37 8.28 14.17 -11.65
N THR A 38 7.64 13.88 -10.52
CA THR A 38 6.89 14.86 -9.74
C THR A 38 7.81 15.74 -8.88
N GLY A 39 8.82 15.16 -8.27
CA GLY A 39 9.66 15.84 -7.28
C GLY A 39 11.15 15.97 -7.66
N GLY A 40 11.54 15.53 -8.88
CA GLY A 40 12.94 15.52 -9.32
C GLY A 40 13.66 14.21 -9.02
N GLY A 41 14.78 13.98 -9.72
CA GLY A 41 15.54 12.73 -9.70
C GLY A 41 16.55 12.61 -8.54
N ASP A 42 16.64 13.59 -7.65
CA ASP A 42 17.53 13.54 -6.49
C ASP A 42 16.77 13.08 -5.24
N PRO A 43 17.05 11.87 -4.70
CA PRO A 43 16.37 11.37 -3.51
C PRO A 43 16.60 12.23 -2.25
N ALA A 44 17.70 12.98 -2.18
CA ALA A 44 17.99 13.85 -1.05
C ALA A 44 17.01 15.04 -0.96
N GLY A 45 16.56 15.53 -2.12
CA GLY A 45 15.57 16.60 -2.23
C GLY A 45 14.13 16.11 -2.47
N ASN A 46 13.92 14.80 -2.59
CA ASN A 46 12.62 14.21 -2.92
C ASN A 46 12.32 13.02 -2.01
N PRO A 47 11.69 13.24 -0.85
CA PRO A 47 11.37 12.17 0.11
C PRO A 47 10.50 11.06 -0.47
N THR A 48 9.54 11.39 -1.34
CA THR A 48 8.68 10.41 -2.01
C THR A 48 9.50 9.47 -2.90
N LEU A 49 10.48 10.02 -3.62
CA LEU A 49 11.41 9.22 -4.42
C LEU A 49 12.31 8.35 -3.52
N TYR A 50 12.81 8.92 -2.43
CA TYR A 50 13.60 8.15 -1.46
C TYR A 50 12.83 6.92 -0.97
N ASP A 51 11.60 7.10 -0.50
CA ASP A 51 10.76 6.01 0.02
C ASP A 51 10.41 4.98 -1.06
N ALA A 52 10.09 5.42 -2.27
CA ALA A 52 9.85 4.52 -3.41
C ALA A 52 11.09 3.68 -3.75
N ILE A 53 12.28 4.27 -3.73
CA ILE A 53 13.55 3.56 -3.93
C ILE A 53 13.80 2.54 -2.81
N GLN A 54 13.62 2.93 -1.54
CA GLN A 54 13.80 2.01 -0.41
C GLN A 54 12.84 0.82 -0.49
N LYS A 55 11.57 1.07 -0.81
CA LYS A 55 10.56 0.01 -1.00
C LYS A 55 10.95 -0.94 -2.14
N ALA A 56 11.44 -0.40 -3.27
CA ALA A 56 11.92 -1.21 -4.38
C ALA A 56 13.13 -2.07 -4.01
N LYS A 57 14.13 -1.51 -3.31
CA LYS A 57 15.31 -2.22 -2.83
C LYS A 57 14.96 -3.34 -1.85
N LYS A 58 14.09 -3.08 -0.88
CA LYS A 58 13.60 -4.09 0.10
C LYS A 58 12.89 -5.26 -0.59
N ASN A 59 12.23 -5.01 -1.71
CA ASN A 59 11.61 -6.04 -2.52
C ASN A 59 12.56 -6.66 -3.57
N SER A 60 13.86 -6.42 -3.46
CA SER A 60 14.91 -6.98 -4.33
C SER A 60 14.78 -6.60 -5.82
N VAL A 61 14.25 -5.42 -6.11
CA VAL A 61 14.28 -4.87 -7.47
C VAL A 61 15.74 -4.55 -7.83
N PRO A 62 16.24 -4.97 -9.00
CA PRO A 62 17.62 -4.69 -9.41
C PRO A 62 17.91 -3.18 -9.47
N ASN A 63 19.06 -2.76 -8.96
CA ASN A 63 19.46 -1.35 -8.91
C ASN A 63 19.46 -0.70 -10.30
N ASP A 64 19.91 -1.40 -11.34
CA ASP A 64 19.90 -0.88 -12.73
C ASP A 64 18.49 -0.52 -13.22
N ASN A 65 17.47 -1.25 -12.76
CA ASN A 65 16.08 -0.95 -13.10
C ASN A 65 15.58 0.28 -12.34
N ILE A 66 15.98 0.41 -11.07
CA ILE A 66 15.66 1.59 -10.26
C ILE A 66 16.31 2.83 -10.87
N ASP A 67 17.59 2.78 -11.20
CA ASP A 67 18.34 3.91 -11.78
C ASP A 67 17.76 4.35 -13.13
N ARG A 68 17.38 3.39 -13.98
CA ARG A 68 16.69 3.71 -15.25
C ARG A 68 15.34 4.36 -15.03
N ALA A 69 14.56 3.92 -14.03
CA ALA A 69 13.28 4.54 -13.71
C ALA A 69 13.45 5.99 -13.23
N VAL A 70 14.45 6.24 -12.37
CA VAL A 70 14.81 7.61 -11.95
C VAL A 70 15.19 8.49 -13.14
N LYS A 71 16.04 8.00 -14.05
CA LYS A 71 16.45 8.73 -15.25
C LYS A 71 15.28 9.04 -16.18
N ARG A 72 14.38 8.08 -16.43
CA ARG A 72 13.18 8.31 -17.25
C ARG A 72 12.23 9.32 -16.59
N GLY A 73 11.99 9.16 -15.29
CA GLY A 73 11.14 10.09 -14.55
C GLY A 73 11.68 11.51 -14.54
N SER A 74 12.97 11.70 -14.32
CA SER A 74 13.63 13.01 -14.33
C SER A 74 13.87 13.60 -15.73
N GLY A 75 13.51 12.89 -16.80
CA GLY A 75 13.67 13.36 -18.17
C GLY A 75 15.09 13.24 -18.75
N LEU A 76 16.01 12.56 -18.01
CA LEU A 76 17.37 12.29 -18.49
C LEU A 76 17.43 11.17 -19.53
N GLU A 77 16.41 10.35 -19.60
CA GLU A 77 16.25 9.27 -20.58
C GLU A 77 14.88 9.37 -21.26
N ALA A 78 14.83 9.15 -22.56
CA ALA A 78 13.57 9.15 -23.31
C ALA A 78 12.75 7.89 -23.02
N GLY A 79 11.41 7.96 -23.14
CA GLY A 79 10.52 6.80 -23.12
C GLY A 79 9.64 6.64 -21.87
N GLY A 80 9.53 7.67 -21.04
CA GLY A 80 8.55 7.68 -19.96
C GLY A 80 7.12 7.78 -20.50
N ALA A 81 6.20 6.93 -19.98
CA ALA A 81 4.78 7.04 -20.30
C ALA A 81 4.13 8.21 -19.53
N ASP A 82 3.01 8.71 -20.04
CA ASP A 82 2.22 9.74 -19.35
C ASP A 82 1.33 9.10 -18.30
N TRP A 83 1.92 8.79 -17.15
CA TRP A 83 1.25 8.14 -16.03
C TRP A 83 0.28 9.09 -15.33
N GLN A 84 -0.96 8.63 -15.15
CA GLN A 84 -2.00 9.31 -14.40
C GLN A 84 -2.44 8.45 -13.21
N THR A 85 -2.53 9.07 -12.04
CA THR A 85 -3.13 8.43 -10.86
C THR A 85 -4.63 8.64 -10.87
N ILE A 86 -5.40 7.56 -10.77
CA ILE A 86 -6.87 7.59 -10.73
C ILE A 86 -7.33 6.77 -9.55
N MET A 87 -8.25 7.34 -8.75
CA MET A 87 -8.90 6.63 -7.67
C MET A 87 -10.29 6.17 -8.13
N TYR A 88 -10.51 4.86 -8.14
CA TYR A 88 -11.83 4.26 -8.35
C TYR A 88 -12.46 3.91 -7.01
N GLU A 89 -13.78 4.05 -6.92
CA GLU A 89 -14.58 3.73 -5.74
C GLU A 89 -15.48 2.54 -6.04
N GLY A 90 -15.70 1.68 -5.07
CA GLY A 90 -16.53 0.51 -5.24
C GLY A 90 -16.94 -0.14 -3.94
N TYR A 91 -17.76 -1.16 -4.08
CA TYR A 91 -18.17 -2.05 -3.00
C TYR A 91 -17.77 -3.47 -3.34
N GLY A 92 -17.15 -4.14 -2.39
CA GLY A 92 -16.91 -5.57 -2.41
C GLY A 92 -18.08 -6.36 -1.79
N PRO A 93 -17.96 -7.71 -1.75
CA PRO A 93 -18.87 -8.56 -0.99
C PRO A 93 -19.09 -8.05 0.43
N ASN A 94 -20.25 -8.33 1.02
CA ASN A 94 -20.65 -7.92 2.36
C ASN A 94 -20.74 -6.39 2.57
N GLY A 95 -20.79 -5.60 1.49
CA GLY A 95 -20.86 -4.14 1.58
C GLY A 95 -19.56 -3.47 1.99
N VAL A 96 -18.43 -4.14 1.86
CA VAL A 96 -17.11 -3.58 2.14
C VAL A 96 -16.82 -2.44 1.17
N ALA A 97 -16.58 -1.23 1.69
CA ALA A 97 -16.18 -0.08 0.90
C ALA A 97 -14.72 -0.24 0.43
N MET A 98 -14.46 0.08 -0.83
CA MET A 98 -13.15 -0.10 -1.44
C MET A 98 -12.73 1.14 -2.22
N LEU A 99 -11.47 1.55 -2.05
CA LEU A 99 -10.78 2.51 -2.89
C LEU A 99 -9.68 1.78 -3.66
N ILE A 100 -9.66 1.93 -4.97
CA ILE A 100 -8.72 1.28 -5.86
C ILE A 100 -7.89 2.36 -6.56
N GLU A 101 -6.63 2.47 -6.16
CA GLU A 101 -5.69 3.41 -6.75
C GLU A 101 -5.03 2.79 -7.97
N CYS A 102 -5.23 3.40 -9.12
CA CYS A 102 -4.60 2.99 -10.37
C CYS A 102 -3.56 4.02 -10.82
N LEU A 103 -2.44 3.53 -11.32
CA LEU A 103 -1.42 4.30 -12.01
C LEU A 103 -1.36 3.80 -13.46
N THR A 104 -1.92 4.56 -14.39
CA THR A 104 -2.15 4.11 -15.76
C THR A 104 -1.81 5.19 -16.78
N ASP A 105 -1.39 4.76 -17.96
CA ASP A 105 -1.29 5.56 -19.17
C ASP A 105 -2.57 5.45 -20.05
N ASN A 106 -3.54 4.61 -19.63
CA ASN A 106 -4.80 4.38 -20.34
C ASN A 106 -5.99 4.24 -19.38
N ARG A 107 -6.72 5.33 -19.18
CA ARG A 107 -7.88 5.40 -18.25
C ARG A 107 -8.98 4.39 -18.59
N ASN A 108 -9.25 4.16 -19.88
CA ASN A 108 -10.30 3.26 -20.31
C ASN A 108 -9.97 1.80 -20.01
N ARG A 109 -8.70 1.41 -20.21
CA ARG A 109 -8.21 0.08 -19.84
C ARG A 109 -8.35 -0.13 -18.34
N ALA A 110 -7.82 0.77 -17.52
CA ALA A 110 -7.88 0.69 -16.06
C ALA A 110 -9.32 0.59 -15.54
N ALA A 111 -10.23 1.45 -16.03
CA ALA A 111 -11.65 1.42 -15.66
C ALA A 111 -12.32 0.09 -16.00
N THR A 112 -12.02 -0.47 -17.18
CA THR A 112 -12.58 -1.74 -17.63
C THR A 112 -12.07 -2.90 -16.80
N GLU A 113 -10.79 -2.94 -16.49
CA GLU A 113 -10.18 -3.99 -15.66
C GLU A 113 -10.75 -3.96 -14.23
N VAL A 114 -10.78 -2.79 -13.59
CA VAL A 114 -11.33 -2.62 -12.24
C VAL A 114 -12.81 -3.02 -12.18
N ARG A 115 -13.63 -2.55 -13.12
CA ARG A 115 -15.05 -2.91 -13.20
C ARG A 115 -15.24 -4.41 -13.36
N THR A 116 -14.48 -5.03 -14.24
CA THR A 116 -14.55 -6.47 -14.49
C THR A 116 -14.14 -7.28 -13.27
N ALA A 117 -13.05 -6.88 -12.60
CA ALA A 117 -12.57 -7.53 -11.38
C ALA A 117 -13.62 -7.47 -10.26
N LEU A 118 -14.19 -6.30 -10.00
CA LEU A 118 -15.27 -6.12 -9.03
C LEU A 118 -16.48 -6.99 -9.36
N THR A 119 -17.04 -6.83 -10.55
CA THR A 119 -18.30 -7.50 -10.95
C THR A 119 -18.18 -9.03 -10.93
N ARG A 120 -17.06 -9.60 -11.38
CA ARG A 120 -16.84 -11.04 -11.39
C ARG A 120 -16.63 -11.66 -10.01
N ASN A 121 -16.30 -10.84 -9.01
CA ASN A 121 -16.03 -11.29 -7.65
C ASN A 121 -17.08 -10.77 -6.64
N GLY A 122 -18.29 -10.45 -7.09
CA GLY A 122 -19.41 -10.11 -6.23
C GLY A 122 -19.42 -8.68 -5.70
N GLY A 123 -18.63 -7.80 -6.32
CA GLY A 123 -18.60 -6.37 -6.05
C GLY A 123 -19.20 -5.52 -7.16
N SER A 124 -19.14 -4.23 -7.01
CA SER A 124 -19.61 -3.25 -8.01
C SER A 124 -18.77 -1.97 -7.97
N LEU A 125 -18.56 -1.38 -9.14
CA LEU A 125 -17.99 -0.04 -9.24
C LEU A 125 -19.06 0.97 -8.79
N ALA A 126 -18.63 1.98 -8.03
CA ALA A 126 -19.48 3.05 -7.54
C ALA A 126 -19.09 4.39 -8.17
N ASP A 127 -19.96 5.37 -8.03
CA ASP A 127 -19.69 6.75 -8.45
C ASP A 127 -18.68 7.42 -7.51
N ALA A 128 -17.96 8.41 -8.02
CA ALA A 128 -17.00 9.18 -7.23
C ALA A 128 -17.71 9.87 -6.04
N GLY A 129 -17.11 9.77 -4.86
CA GLY A 129 -17.66 10.29 -3.61
C GLY A 129 -18.55 9.31 -2.84
N SER A 130 -18.78 8.10 -3.37
CA SER A 130 -19.64 7.10 -2.72
C SER A 130 -19.04 6.50 -1.45
N VAL A 131 -17.72 6.33 -1.41
CA VAL A 131 -17.02 5.66 -0.29
C VAL A 131 -15.80 6.44 0.21
N SER A 132 -15.27 7.38 -0.55
CA SER A 132 -14.01 8.09 -0.22
C SER A 132 -14.08 8.84 1.10
N TYR A 133 -15.26 9.33 1.50
CA TYR A 133 -15.48 10.01 2.78
C TYR A 133 -15.26 9.11 4.00
N MET A 134 -15.29 7.80 3.83
CA MET A 134 -15.04 6.82 4.91
C MET A 134 -13.54 6.63 5.19
N PHE A 135 -12.67 7.20 4.37
CA PHE A 135 -11.23 7.01 4.47
C PHE A 135 -10.53 8.33 4.72
N SER A 136 -9.51 8.29 5.56
CA SER A 136 -8.63 9.42 5.83
C SER A 136 -7.21 9.10 5.38
N ARG A 137 -6.55 10.09 4.76
CA ARG A 137 -5.15 9.96 4.39
C ARG A 137 -4.29 10.09 5.64
N LYS A 138 -3.40 9.11 5.86
CA LYS A 138 -2.47 9.06 6.99
C LYS A 138 -1.08 8.67 6.53
N GLY A 139 -0.06 9.03 7.30
CA GLY A 139 1.27 8.46 7.21
C GLY A 139 1.28 7.11 7.93
N VAL A 140 1.78 6.07 7.29
CA VAL A 140 1.84 4.72 7.85
C VAL A 140 3.24 4.16 7.71
N VAL A 141 3.82 3.72 8.83
CA VAL A 141 5.10 3.00 8.82
C VAL A 141 4.87 1.60 9.40
N ILE A 142 5.31 0.58 8.67
CA ILE A 142 5.25 -0.81 9.13
C ILE A 142 6.62 -1.21 9.67
N VAL A 143 6.63 -1.63 10.93
CA VAL A 143 7.84 -2.03 11.67
C VAL A 143 7.74 -3.51 12.01
N PRO A 144 8.56 -4.40 11.39
CA PRO A 144 8.61 -5.81 11.75
C PRO A 144 9.03 -5.97 13.22
N LYS A 145 8.39 -6.90 13.94
CA LYS A 145 8.71 -7.08 15.37
C LYS A 145 10.16 -7.49 15.63
N GLY A 146 10.72 -8.45 14.94
CA GLY A 146 12.15 -8.79 14.85
C GLY A 146 13.02 -8.64 16.11
N GLY A 147 12.42 -8.61 17.31
CA GLY A 147 13.09 -8.32 18.58
C GLY A 147 12.82 -6.91 19.13
N THR A 148 12.13 -6.05 18.38
CA THR A 148 11.67 -4.72 18.80
C THR A 148 10.35 -4.85 19.54
N THR A 149 10.20 -4.15 20.66
CA THR A 149 8.95 -4.13 21.43
C THR A 149 8.09 -2.94 21.03
N GLU A 150 6.79 -2.99 21.38
CA GLU A 150 5.87 -1.87 21.19
C GLU A 150 6.36 -0.61 21.93
N ASP A 151 6.88 -0.78 23.14
CA ASP A 151 7.43 0.32 23.96
C ASP A 151 8.64 0.96 23.28
N ASP A 152 9.53 0.18 22.67
CA ASP A 152 10.68 0.71 21.92
C ASP A 152 10.23 1.58 20.73
N VAL A 153 9.23 1.09 19.98
CA VAL A 153 8.65 1.85 18.86
C VAL A 153 7.97 3.12 19.37
N MET A 154 7.12 3.01 20.39
CA MET A 154 6.40 4.14 20.96
C MET A 154 7.36 5.22 21.45
N MET A 155 8.40 4.85 22.20
CA MET A 155 9.39 5.80 22.69
C MET A 155 10.15 6.50 21.56
N ALA A 156 10.42 5.80 20.47
CA ALA A 156 11.13 6.38 19.33
C ALA A 156 10.29 7.43 18.59
N VAL A 157 8.97 7.21 18.45
CA VAL A 157 8.12 8.01 17.54
C VAL A 157 7.20 9.01 18.23
N LEU A 158 7.11 8.98 19.56
CA LEU A 158 6.18 9.82 20.32
C LEU A 158 6.36 11.33 20.02
N ASP A 159 7.60 11.81 20.05
CA ASP A 159 7.92 13.21 19.79
C ASP A 159 7.97 13.56 18.30
N ALA A 160 7.86 12.55 17.42
CA ALA A 160 7.92 12.73 15.98
C ALA A 160 6.54 12.91 15.33
N GLY A 161 5.45 12.88 16.11
CA GLY A 161 4.09 13.09 15.65
C GLY A 161 3.31 11.81 15.34
N ALA A 162 3.73 10.66 15.90
CA ALA A 162 2.92 9.45 15.84
C ALA A 162 1.63 9.61 16.66
N GLU A 163 0.50 9.26 16.07
CA GLU A 163 -0.81 9.30 16.72
C GLU A 163 -1.14 7.95 17.37
N GLU A 164 -0.80 6.86 16.71
CA GLU A 164 -1.10 5.50 17.14
C GLU A 164 0.04 4.55 16.80
N VAL A 165 0.26 3.56 17.65
CA VAL A 165 1.06 2.37 17.38
C VAL A 165 0.15 1.16 17.58
N ASN A 166 -0.09 0.42 16.51
CA ASN A 166 -1.01 -0.73 16.50
C ASN A 166 -0.22 -2.03 16.35
N ASP A 167 -0.56 -3.02 17.14
CA ASP A 167 -0.01 -4.37 17.01
C ASP A 167 -0.78 -5.15 15.92
N LEU A 168 -0.07 -5.52 14.84
CA LEU A 168 -0.60 -6.32 13.74
C LEU A 168 -0.28 -7.83 13.88
N GLY A 169 0.24 -8.26 15.02
CA GLY A 169 0.69 -9.64 15.27
C GLY A 169 2.18 -9.82 14.98
N GLU A 170 2.60 -9.68 13.74
CA GLU A 170 3.99 -9.87 13.29
C GLU A 170 4.76 -8.56 13.09
N ALA A 171 4.06 -7.45 13.06
CA ALA A 171 4.61 -6.11 12.90
C ALA A 171 3.83 -5.10 13.74
N TYR A 172 4.38 -3.91 13.89
CA TYR A 172 3.68 -2.73 14.39
C TYR A 172 3.33 -1.81 13.24
N GLU A 173 2.14 -1.21 13.28
CA GLU A 173 1.72 -0.14 12.40
C GLU A 173 1.79 1.19 13.15
N VAL A 174 2.65 2.08 12.71
CA VAL A 174 2.75 3.45 13.26
C VAL A 174 1.96 4.38 12.35
N VAL A 175 0.97 5.05 12.91
CA VAL A 175 0.07 5.97 12.20
C VAL A 175 0.39 7.40 12.61
N SER A 176 0.42 8.30 11.64
CA SER A 176 0.64 9.74 11.84
C SER A 176 -0.18 10.57 10.87
N GLU A 177 -0.21 11.88 11.05
CA GLU A 177 -0.64 12.77 9.97
C GLU A 177 0.30 12.61 8.76
N PRO A 178 -0.19 12.82 7.52
CA PRO A 178 0.63 12.65 6.32
C PRO A 178 1.90 13.53 6.31
N GLY A 179 1.81 14.72 6.92
CA GLY A 179 2.93 15.65 7.03
C GLY A 179 4.05 15.18 7.97
N ASP A 180 3.72 14.32 8.92
CA ASP A 180 4.66 13.83 9.94
C ASP A 180 5.33 12.50 9.56
N LEU A 181 4.92 11.89 8.45
CA LEU A 181 5.45 10.60 7.98
C LEU A 181 6.98 10.58 7.92
N ILE A 182 7.60 11.65 7.39
CA ILE A 182 9.05 11.75 7.25
C ILE A 182 9.72 11.83 8.63
N ALA A 183 9.16 12.62 9.55
CA ALA A 183 9.67 12.77 10.90
C ALA A 183 9.60 11.45 11.66
N VAL A 184 8.47 10.74 11.59
CA VAL A 184 8.27 9.42 12.20
C VAL A 184 9.27 8.40 11.64
N ARG A 185 9.41 8.32 10.32
CA ARG A 185 10.38 7.43 9.68
C ARG A 185 11.82 7.73 10.13
N THR A 186 12.20 9.02 10.15
CA THR A 186 13.54 9.43 10.56
C THR A 186 13.80 9.09 12.02
N ALA A 187 12.83 9.30 12.90
CA ALA A 187 12.95 8.95 14.32
C ALA A 187 13.19 7.44 14.53
N LEU A 188 12.52 6.58 13.77
CA LEU A 188 12.78 5.13 13.78
C LEU A 188 14.21 4.81 13.32
N GLN A 189 14.68 5.43 12.24
CA GLN A 189 16.04 5.26 11.73
C GLN A 189 17.10 5.70 12.75
N ASP A 190 16.90 6.84 13.40
CA ASP A 190 17.80 7.37 14.42
C ASP A 190 17.85 6.48 15.68
N ALA A 191 16.74 5.83 16.00
CA ALA A 191 16.67 4.84 17.08
C ALA A 191 17.24 3.46 16.68
N GLY A 192 17.68 3.27 15.44
CA GLY A 192 18.18 2.00 14.93
C GLY A 192 17.08 0.95 14.71
N ILE A 193 15.81 1.37 14.63
CA ILE A 193 14.67 0.48 14.40
C ILE A 193 14.44 0.35 12.89
N GLU A 194 14.53 -0.88 12.40
CA GLU A 194 14.24 -1.16 11.00
C GLU A 194 12.73 -1.11 10.72
N TYR A 195 12.34 -0.58 9.58
CA TYR A 195 10.96 -0.58 9.09
C TYR A 195 10.87 -1.26 7.73
N GLU A 196 9.72 -1.82 7.40
CA GLU A 196 9.47 -2.48 6.12
C GLU A 196 9.04 -1.49 5.05
N SER A 197 8.10 -0.59 5.39
CA SER A 197 7.59 0.44 4.50
C SER A 197 7.24 1.71 5.27
N ALA A 198 7.32 2.85 4.58
CA ALA A 198 6.86 4.15 5.04
C ALA A 198 6.15 4.82 3.86
N GLU A 199 4.84 5.01 3.97
CA GLU A 199 4.04 5.52 2.87
C GLU A 199 2.77 6.25 3.34
N SER A 200 2.26 7.13 2.48
CA SER A 200 0.94 7.69 2.68
C SER A 200 -0.12 6.65 2.31
N SER A 201 -1.02 6.36 3.23
CA SER A 201 -2.07 5.36 3.06
C SER A 201 -3.46 5.96 3.33
N LEU A 202 -4.50 5.23 2.97
CA LEU A 202 -5.90 5.57 3.24
C LEU A 202 -6.46 4.62 4.31
N ILE A 203 -6.73 5.16 5.49
CA ILE A 203 -7.22 4.39 6.63
C ILE A 203 -8.73 4.61 6.79
N PRO A 204 -9.54 3.55 6.89
CA PRO A 204 -10.97 3.68 7.08
C PRO A 204 -11.31 4.13 8.50
N SER A 205 -12.32 5.00 8.64
CA SER A 205 -12.88 5.44 9.92
C SER A 205 -13.92 4.45 10.51
N VAL A 206 -14.51 3.62 9.66
CA VAL A 206 -15.51 2.61 10.04
C VAL A 206 -15.16 1.30 9.34
N ASN A 207 -15.11 0.21 10.10
CA ASN A 207 -14.82 -1.12 9.60
C ASN A 207 -16.06 -2.01 9.56
N VAL A 208 -16.13 -2.89 8.55
CA VAL A 208 -17.13 -3.93 8.39
C VAL A 208 -16.54 -5.25 8.91
N PRO A 209 -17.05 -5.81 10.01
CA PRO A 209 -16.57 -7.09 10.51
C PRO A 209 -16.96 -8.21 9.55
N LEU A 210 -16.03 -9.10 9.24
CA LEU A 210 -16.25 -10.23 8.33
C LEU A 210 -16.06 -11.56 9.08
N ASP A 211 -16.94 -12.51 8.75
CA ASP A 211 -16.76 -13.92 9.05
C ASP A 211 -15.77 -14.58 8.06
N GLU A 212 -15.51 -15.87 8.25
CA GLU A 212 -14.59 -16.63 7.40
C GLU A 212 -14.98 -16.58 5.91
N GLU A 213 -16.27 -16.74 5.59
CA GLU A 213 -16.75 -16.74 4.20
C GLU A 213 -16.60 -15.34 3.57
N GLY A 214 -16.98 -14.29 4.29
CA GLY A 214 -16.84 -12.90 3.85
C GLY A 214 -15.37 -12.54 3.63
N ALA A 215 -14.50 -12.91 4.56
CA ALA A 215 -13.08 -12.67 4.46
C ALA A 215 -12.44 -13.37 3.25
N ARG A 216 -12.77 -14.65 2.99
CA ARG A 216 -12.31 -15.38 1.80
C ARG A 216 -12.72 -14.69 0.51
N LYS A 217 -13.96 -14.19 0.43
CA LYS A 217 -14.47 -13.48 -0.76
C LYS A 217 -13.73 -12.14 -0.98
N ILE A 218 -13.54 -11.37 0.09
CA ILE A 218 -12.82 -10.09 0.01
C ILE A 218 -11.36 -10.30 -0.35
N PHE A 219 -10.66 -11.25 0.27
CA PHE A 219 -9.26 -11.53 -0.05
C PHE A 219 -9.06 -11.96 -1.49
N LYS A 220 -9.97 -12.82 -2.01
CA LYS A 220 -9.98 -13.19 -3.43
C LYS A 220 -10.16 -11.97 -4.33
N LEU A 221 -11.09 -11.08 -4.01
CA LEU A 221 -11.33 -9.87 -4.80
C LEU A 221 -10.09 -8.95 -4.78
N ILE A 222 -9.47 -8.74 -3.61
CA ILE A 222 -8.27 -7.93 -3.49
C ILE A 222 -7.13 -8.55 -4.31
N ASP A 223 -6.93 -9.87 -4.24
CA ASP A 223 -5.93 -10.56 -5.06
C ASP A 223 -6.12 -10.34 -6.56
N VAL A 224 -7.36 -10.41 -7.04
CA VAL A 224 -7.69 -10.18 -8.45
C VAL A 224 -7.46 -8.72 -8.84
N LEU A 225 -7.81 -7.76 -7.99
CA LEU A 225 -7.55 -6.34 -8.22
C LEU A 225 -6.04 -6.05 -8.25
N GLU A 226 -5.30 -6.58 -7.29
CA GLU A 226 -3.85 -6.41 -7.23
C GLU A 226 -3.11 -7.11 -8.39
N ASP A 227 -3.71 -8.11 -9.01
CA ASP A 227 -3.18 -8.74 -10.22
C ASP A 227 -3.40 -7.89 -11.48
N CYS A 228 -4.24 -6.86 -11.46
CA CYS A 228 -4.36 -5.89 -12.55
C CYS A 228 -3.10 -5.03 -12.67
N ASP A 229 -2.58 -4.85 -13.88
CA ASP A 229 -1.30 -4.18 -14.10
C ASP A 229 -1.31 -2.69 -13.73
N ASP A 230 -2.47 -2.04 -13.84
CA ASP A 230 -2.63 -0.61 -13.54
C ASP A 230 -3.02 -0.34 -12.08
N VAL A 231 -3.48 -1.34 -11.32
CA VAL A 231 -3.81 -1.18 -9.90
C VAL A 231 -2.53 -1.13 -9.07
N GLN A 232 -2.35 -0.07 -8.31
CA GLN A 232 -1.19 0.12 -7.42
C GLN A 232 -1.51 -0.27 -5.99
N ASN A 233 -2.61 0.25 -5.45
CA ASN A 233 -3.06 0.00 -4.10
C ASN A 233 -4.57 -0.27 -4.07
N VAL A 234 -4.98 -1.13 -3.15
CA VAL A 234 -6.38 -1.39 -2.82
C VAL A 234 -6.56 -1.10 -1.34
N TYR A 235 -7.49 -0.22 -1.00
CA TYR A 235 -7.85 0.09 0.37
C TYR A 235 -9.28 -0.39 0.61
N ALA A 236 -9.52 -1.02 1.75
CA ALA A 236 -10.82 -1.60 2.06
C ALA A 236 -11.13 -1.48 3.55
N ASN A 237 -12.40 -1.27 3.88
CA ASN A 237 -12.84 -1.02 5.26
C ASN A 237 -13.34 -2.28 5.98
N PHE A 238 -12.74 -3.42 5.74
CA PHE A 238 -13.09 -4.64 6.47
C PHE A 238 -12.26 -4.81 7.74
N ASP A 239 -12.80 -5.57 8.68
CA ASP A 239 -12.09 -6.09 9.84
C ASP A 239 -12.26 -7.60 9.94
N VAL A 240 -11.15 -8.29 10.30
CA VAL A 240 -11.11 -9.75 10.43
C VAL A 240 -10.38 -10.09 11.72
N SER A 241 -10.99 -10.95 12.56
CA SER A 241 -10.38 -11.40 13.80
C SER A 241 -9.18 -12.33 13.55
N ASP A 242 -8.27 -12.40 14.53
CA ASP A 242 -7.11 -13.30 14.46
C ASP A 242 -7.50 -14.76 14.30
N GLU A 243 -8.61 -15.17 14.97
CA GLU A 243 -9.16 -16.51 14.84
C GLU A 243 -9.59 -16.81 13.41
N THR A 244 -10.29 -15.86 12.78
CA THR A 244 -10.72 -15.99 11.38
C THR A 244 -9.52 -16.03 10.43
N LEU A 245 -8.49 -15.19 10.64
CA LEU A 245 -7.26 -15.23 9.84
C LEU A 245 -6.55 -16.59 9.96
N ALA A 246 -6.45 -17.13 11.16
CA ALA A 246 -5.87 -18.45 11.39
C ALA A 246 -6.63 -19.58 10.68
N GLN A 247 -7.99 -19.53 10.69
CA GLN A 247 -8.85 -20.51 10.01
C GLN A 247 -8.72 -20.47 8.49
N ILE A 248 -8.54 -19.28 7.92
CA ILE A 248 -8.36 -19.11 6.47
C ILE A 248 -6.96 -19.59 6.05
N GLY A 249 -6.04 -19.75 7.00
CA GLY A 249 -4.65 -20.12 6.75
C GLY A 249 -3.87 -18.97 6.08
N ALA A 250 -4.25 -17.76 6.42
CA ALA A 250 -3.57 -16.54 6.01
C ALA A 250 -2.36 -16.27 6.91
#